data_21dcaeb7ca467a89522428001aa2c4f3
#
_entry.id   21dcaeb7ca467a89522428001aa2c4f3
#
_cell.length_a   1.000
_cell.length_b   1.000
_cell.length_c   1.000
_cell.angle_alpha   90.00
_cell.angle_beta   90.00
_cell.angle_gamma   90.00
#
_symmetry.space_group_name_H-M   'P 1'
#
loop_
_entity.id
_entity.type
_entity.pdbx_description
1 polymer ?
#
loop_
_entity_poly.entity_id
_entity_poly.type
_entity_poly.pdbx_seq_one_letter_code
_entity_poly.pdbx_strand_id
1 'polypeptide(L)'
;MGQTRPLNPVSLTQEKSLKTLVENRTAYTLEKCELNVFETHQATASVPLTFNDFVVTSMLRGKKVMHLFDQPGFDYLPGETVLVPGGVTMNIDFPEATKDNPTQCIALAIDHQKIENTLSFLNDKYPRMGDDYWNFSKNNYHFQNSIEIANLLNKIIHICSSSLPLKDVLADLNLQELIVNIIQSQNRLDLDQLSETKSNTNASPLAYITGFIKANINEDIKLGVLSEKACMSKATFYRSFKKEYGISPLEYIISEKIKLAKKLLADPKNTLKSVAFECGFHDVNYFVRLFKKMESITPGQYQQLLFGATRKA
;
A
#
# COMPACT_ATOMS: atom_id res chain seq x y z
N MET A 1 -10.60 -20.57 1.49
CA MET A 1 -9.17 -20.24 1.66
C MET A 1 -8.44 -20.60 0.37
N GLY A 2 -8.05 -19.60 -0.41
CA GLY A 2 -7.24 -19.81 -1.62
C GLY A 2 -5.87 -20.36 -1.24
N GLN A 3 -5.37 -21.34 -1.98
CA GLN A 3 -4.00 -21.83 -1.76
C GLN A 3 -3.01 -20.75 -2.20
N THR A 4 -2.17 -20.30 -1.29
CA THR A 4 -1.03 -19.41 -1.58
C THR A 4 -0.13 -20.05 -2.64
N ARG A 5 0.25 -19.29 -3.68
CA ARG A 5 1.09 -19.78 -4.78
C ARG A 5 2.48 -19.15 -4.71
N PRO A 6 3.45 -19.83 -4.07
CA PRO A 6 4.83 -19.37 -4.04
C PRO A 6 5.43 -19.36 -5.45
N LEU A 7 6.41 -18.48 -5.65
CA LEU A 7 7.20 -18.44 -6.87
C LEU A 7 8.21 -19.58 -6.90
N ASN A 8 8.71 -19.90 -8.11
CA ASN A 8 9.79 -20.86 -8.26
C ASN A 8 11.07 -20.35 -7.56
N PRO A 9 11.82 -21.23 -6.91
CA PRO A 9 13.06 -20.85 -6.27
C PRO A 9 14.05 -20.23 -7.27
N VAL A 10 14.65 -19.11 -6.89
CA VAL A 10 15.82 -18.54 -7.58
C VAL A 10 17.07 -19.00 -6.83
N SER A 11 18.12 -19.36 -7.59
CA SER A 11 19.38 -19.79 -6.99
C SER A 11 19.96 -18.70 -6.09
N LEU A 12 20.43 -19.09 -4.90
CA LEU A 12 21.12 -18.18 -4.00
C LEU A 12 22.50 -17.80 -4.53
N THR A 13 22.92 -16.58 -4.24
CA THR A 13 24.29 -16.13 -4.49
C THR A 13 25.26 -16.97 -3.65
N GLN A 14 26.33 -17.46 -4.28
CA GLN A 14 27.37 -18.16 -3.54
C GLN A 14 28.01 -17.27 -2.47
N GLU A 15 28.24 -17.76 -1.26
CA GLU A 15 28.73 -16.98 -0.12
C GLU A 15 29.98 -16.14 -0.46
N LYS A 16 30.90 -16.70 -1.26
CA LYS A 16 32.12 -16.00 -1.72
C LYS A 16 31.83 -14.80 -2.64
N SER A 17 30.65 -14.74 -3.22
CA SER A 17 30.22 -13.69 -4.18
C SER A 17 29.29 -12.67 -3.58
N LEU A 18 28.91 -12.82 -2.30
CA LEU A 18 28.07 -11.85 -1.60
C LEU A 18 28.81 -10.51 -1.45
N LYS A 19 28.17 -9.43 -1.87
CA LYS A 19 28.70 -8.06 -1.70
C LYS A 19 28.36 -7.51 -0.32
N THR A 20 27.26 -7.95 0.25
CA THR A 20 26.77 -7.58 1.58
C THR A 20 25.93 -8.73 2.14
N LEU A 21 25.81 -8.81 3.48
CA LEU A 21 24.97 -9.83 4.14
C LEU A 21 23.51 -9.40 4.25
N VAL A 22 23.23 -8.10 4.16
CA VAL A 22 21.88 -7.52 4.24
C VAL A 22 21.58 -6.88 2.90
N GLU A 23 20.41 -7.23 2.32
CA GLU A 23 19.95 -6.72 1.03
C GLU A 23 21.02 -6.83 -0.07
N ASN A 24 21.67 -8.01 -0.16
CA ASN A 24 22.57 -8.32 -1.28
C ASN A 24 21.76 -8.36 -2.57
N ARG A 25 22.02 -7.40 -3.46
CA ARG A 25 21.22 -7.13 -4.66
C ARG A 25 21.88 -7.65 -5.92
N THR A 26 21.11 -8.42 -6.70
CA THR A 26 21.41 -8.73 -8.10
C THR A 26 20.33 -8.09 -8.97
N ALA A 27 20.74 -7.23 -9.91
CA ALA A 27 19.83 -6.47 -10.77
C ALA A 27 19.93 -6.91 -12.23
N TYR A 28 18.77 -6.99 -12.91
CA TYR A 28 18.62 -7.24 -14.34
C TYR A 28 17.82 -6.10 -14.94
N THR A 29 18.50 -5.22 -15.68
CA THR A 29 17.90 -4.03 -16.28
C THR A 29 17.44 -4.31 -17.71
N LEU A 30 16.17 -3.98 -18.00
CA LEU A 30 15.54 -4.03 -19.30
C LEU A 30 14.98 -2.64 -19.63
N GLU A 31 14.48 -2.46 -20.84
CA GLU A 31 14.01 -1.15 -21.31
C GLU A 31 12.86 -0.59 -20.43
N LYS A 32 11.89 -1.43 -20.03
CA LYS A 32 10.68 -1.00 -19.33
C LYS A 32 10.58 -1.50 -17.88
N CYS A 33 11.60 -2.19 -17.40
CA CYS A 33 11.65 -2.64 -16.01
C CYS A 33 13.06 -2.97 -15.52
N GLU A 34 13.21 -3.00 -14.22
CA GLU A 34 14.37 -3.58 -13.57
C GLU A 34 13.93 -4.64 -12.57
N LEU A 35 14.38 -5.88 -12.78
CA LEU A 35 14.16 -6.95 -11.81
C LEU A 35 15.34 -6.97 -10.83
N ASN A 36 15.04 -6.82 -9.56
CA ASN A 36 15.99 -6.92 -8.47
C ASN A 36 15.73 -8.20 -7.68
N VAL A 37 16.76 -9.00 -7.46
CA VAL A 37 16.73 -10.12 -6.52
C VAL A 37 17.53 -9.70 -5.31
N PHE A 38 16.88 -9.66 -4.14
CA PHE A 38 17.50 -9.33 -2.86
C PHE A 38 17.64 -10.56 -2.00
N GLU A 39 18.79 -10.67 -1.35
CA GLU A 39 19.10 -11.72 -0.39
C GLU A 39 19.63 -11.12 0.90
N THR A 40 19.10 -11.59 2.03
CA THR A 40 19.56 -11.18 3.35
C THR A 40 19.94 -12.42 4.16
N HIS A 41 21.19 -12.46 4.61
CA HIS A 41 21.83 -13.58 5.28
C HIS A 41 22.12 -13.32 6.77
N GLN A 42 21.60 -12.22 7.29
CA GLN A 42 21.77 -11.79 8.68
C GLN A 42 20.49 -11.14 9.22
N ALA A 43 20.09 -11.53 10.43
CA ALA A 43 18.98 -10.88 11.11
C ALA A 43 19.29 -9.39 11.33
N THR A 44 18.36 -8.53 10.95
CA THR A 44 18.47 -7.08 11.08
C THR A 44 17.07 -6.44 11.09
N ALA A 45 16.98 -5.20 11.54
CA ALA A 45 15.73 -4.46 11.61
C ALA A 45 15.87 -3.06 11.00
N SER A 46 14.74 -2.50 10.60
CA SER A 46 14.59 -1.12 10.11
C SER A 46 15.49 -0.81 8.91
N VAL A 47 15.62 -1.73 7.96
CA VAL A 47 16.36 -1.52 6.72
C VAL A 47 15.49 -0.70 5.77
N PRO A 48 15.85 0.55 5.43
CA PRO A 48 15.09 1.35 4.50
C PRO A 48 15.40 0.99 3.06
N LEU A 49 14.37 0.86 2.23
CA LEU A 49 14.51 0.62 0.80
C LEU A 49 13.50 1.48 0.04
N THR A 50 13.97 2.25 -0.94
CA THR A 50 13.14 3.13 -1.77
C THR A 50 13.48 2.94 -3.23
N PHE A 51 12.46 2.90 -4.07
CA PHE A 51 12.59 2.89 -5.54
C PHE A 51 11.95 4.15 -6.11
N ASN A 52 12.47 4.64 -7.23
CA ASN A 52 11.87 5.78 -7.94
C ASN A 52 10.61 5.36 -8.71
N ASP A 53 10.58 4.13 -9.20
CA ASP A 53 9.47 3.57 -9.97
C ASP A 53 8.51 2.75 -9.10
N PHE A 54 7.35 2.44 -9.67
CA PHE A 54 6.39 1.53 -9.06
C PHE A 54 6.96 0.12 -8.97
N VAL A 55 6.87 -0.50 -7.79
CA VAL A 55 7.45 -1.81 -7.53
C VAL A 55 6.39 -2.86 -7.23
N VAL A 56 6.52 -3.99 -7.90
CA VAL A 56 5.86 -5.24 -7.57
C VAL A 56 6.91 -6.12 -6.87
N THR A 57 6.80 -6.28 -5.55
CA THR A 57 7.72 -7.15 -4.80
C THR A 57 7.02 -8.45 -4.40
N SER A 58 7.73 -9.58 -4.48
CA SER A 58 7.19 -10.88 -4.08
C SER A 58 8.23 -11.72 -3.35
N MET A 59 7.80 -12.38 -2.28
CA MET A 59 8.67 -13.22 -1.46
C MET A 59 8.91 -14.58 -2.12
N LEU A 60 10.18 -15.00 -2.12
CA LEU A 60 10.63 -16.32 -2.60
C LEU A 60 10.94 -17.27 -1.45
N ARG A 61 11.59 -16.75 -0.39
CA ARG A 61 12.09 -17.54 0.72
C ARG A 61 12.17 -16.71 2.00
N GLY A 62 11.99 -17.38 3.15
CA GLY A 62 12.11 -16.79 4.47
C GLY A 62 10.93 -15.88 4.82
N LYS A 63 11.15 -15.01 5.78
CA LYS A 63 10.15 -14.08 6.32
C LYS A 63 10.75 -12.70 6.43
N LYS A 64 9.96 -11.69 6.07
CA LYS A 64 10.21 -10.27 6.36
C LYS A 64 9.07 -9.73 7.21
N VAL A 65 9.31 -8.66 7.95
CA VAL A 65 8.26 -7.79 8.48
C VAL A 65 8.37 -6.46 7.75
N MET A 66 7.28 -6.06 7.12
CA MET A 66 7.24 -4.88 6.26
C MET A 66 6.45 -3.76 6.90
N HIS A 67 7.01 -2.55 6.91
CA HIS A 67 6.37 -1.34 7.43
C HIS A 67 6.17 -0.38 6.27
N LEU A 68 4.89 -0.10 5.95
CA LEU A 68 4.48 0.75 4.83
C LEU A 68 3.35 1.69 5.24
N PHE A 69 3.32 2.88 4.65
CA PHE A 69 2.20 3.84 4.73
C PHE A 69 1.80 4.22 6.17
N ASP A 70 2.75 4.24 7.10
CA ASP A 70 2.52 4.50 8.55
C ASP A 70 1.50 3.50 9.16
N GLN A 71 1.35 2.32 8.57
CA GLN A 71 0.54 1.23 9.11
C GLN A 71 1.40 0.32 10.01
N PRO A 72 0.76 -0.44 10.93
CA PRO A 72 1.45 -1.48 11.67
C PRO A 72 2.19 -2.43 10.72
N GLY A 73 3.38 -2.86 11.14
CA GLY A 73 4.16 -3.84 10.40
C GLY A 73 3.38 -5.14 10.21
N PHE A 74 3.55 -5.78 9.07
CA PHE A 74 2.93 -7.05 8.73
C PHE A 74 3.95 -8.08 8.28
N ASP A 75 3.66 -9.35 8.58
CA ASP A 75 4.43 -10.48 8.09
C ASP A 75 4.31 -10.58 6.59
N TYR A 76 5.45 -10.75 5.91
CA TYR A 76 5.53 -10.89 4.47
C TYR A 76 6.21 -12.21 4.12
N LEU A 77 5.44 -13.12 3.53
CA LEU A 77 5.76 -14.53 3.39
C LEU A 77 5.82 -14.98 1.92
N PRO A 78 6.47 -16.14 1.62
CA PRO A 78 6.48 -16.70 0.27
C PRO A 78 5.07 -16.91 -0.30
N GLY A 79 4.89 -16.51 -1.56
CA GLY A 79 3.61 -16.56 -2.24
C GLY A 79 2.75 -15.30 -2.05
N GLU A 80 3.26 -14.29 -1.39
CA GLU A 80 2.63 -12.99 -1.26
C GLU A 80 3.32 -11.95 -2.13
N THR A 81 2.54 -10.95 -2.53
CA THR A 81 3.00 -9.80 -3.31
C THR A 81 2.58 -8.50 -2.62
N VAL A 82 3.49 -7.54 -2.64
CA VAL A 82 3.24 -6.17 -2.17
C VAL A 82 3.50 -5.20 -3.30
N LEU A 83 2.61 -4.23 -3.47
CA LEU A 83 2.72 -3.15 -4.44
C LEU A 83 3.19 -1.88 -3.72
N VAL A 84 4.23 -1.26 -4.23
CA VAL A 84 4.81 -0.06 -3.63
C VAL A 84 4.92 1.04 -4.68
N PRO A 85 4.21 2.17 -4.52
CA PRO A 85 4.37 3.31 -5.41
C PRO A 85 5.79 3.86 -5.39
N GLY A 86 6.22 4.44 -6.50
CA GLY A 86 7.52 5.13 -6.60
C GLY A 86 7.66 6.23 -5.53
N GLY A 87 8.85 6.36 -4.97
CA GLY A 87 9.17 7.34 -3.92
C GLY A 87 8.73 6.93 -2.50
N VAL A 88 8.02 5.81 -2.34
CA VAL A 88 7.63 5.31 -1.01
C VAL A 88 8.77 4.50 -0.41
N THR A 89 9.16 4.84 0.81
CA THR A 89 10.18 4.10 1.57
C THR A 89 9.53 2.91 2.29
N MET A 90 10.05 1.72 2.04
CA MET A 90 9.76 0.52 2.81
C MET A 90 10.76 0.43 3.96
N ASN A 91 10.32 0.27 5.20
CA ASN A 91 11.18 -0.14 6.29
C ASN A 91 10.97 -1.64 6.54
N ILE A 92 12.06 -2.41 6.53
CA ILE A 92 11.99 -3.86 6.47
C ILE A 92 12.79 -4.46 7.62
N ASP A 93 12.18 -5.40 8.36
CA ASP A 93 12.86 -6.22 9.35
C ASP A 93 13.06 -7.64 8.80
N PHE A 94 14.18 -8.24 9.16
CA PHE A 94 14.57 -9.61 8.81
C PHE A 94 14.80 -10.42 10.09
N PRO A 95 13.73 -10.82 10.80
CA PRO A 95 13.87 -11.38 12.15
C PRO A 95 14.55 -12.77 12.18
N GLU A 96 14.43 -13.53 11.10
CA GLU A 96 14.83 -14.95 11.04
C GLU A 96 15.94 -15.22 10.01
N ALA A 97 16.46 -14.18 9.35
CA ALA A 97 17.48 -14.36 8.31
C ALA A 97 18.82 -14.82 8.91
N THR A 98 19.36 -15.90 8.37
CA THR A 98 20.69 -16.45 8.71
C THR A 98 21.42 -16.88 7.45
N LYS A 99 22.72 -17.23 7.56
CA LYS A 99 23.48 -17.76 6.43
C LYS A 99 22.90 -19.08 5.89
N ASP A 100 22.43 -19.94 6.78
CA ASP A 100 21.86 -21.24 6.43
C ASP A 100 20.42 -21.15 5.95
N ASN A 101 19.68 -20.12 6.40
CA ASN A 101 18.31 -19.86 6.00
C ASN A 101 18.13 -18.38 5.62
N PRO A 102 18.66 -17.96 4.46
CA PRO A 102 18.55 -16.58 4.02
C PRO A 102 17.14 -16.23 3.57
N THR A 103 16.79 -14.97 3.73
CA THR A 103 15.59 -14.39 3.14
C THR A 103 15.88 -14.02 1.69
N GLN A 104 14.95 -14.32 0.78
CA GLN A 104 15.07 -13.95 -0.63
C GLN A 104 13.73 -13.40 -1.14
N CYS A 105 13.78 -12.29 -1.87
CA CYS A 105 12.62 -11.72 -2.56
C CYS A 105 13.04 -11.13 -3.91
N ILE A 106 12.04 -10.92 -4.75
CA ILE A 106 12.17 -10.06 -5.94
C ILE A 106 11.53 -8.71 -5.70
N ALA A 107 12.07 -7.68 -6.37
CA ALA A 107 11.45 -6.38 -6.52
C ALA A 107 11.54 -5.99 -8.00
N LEU A 108 10.40 -6.03 -8.67
CA LEU A 108 10.25 -5.66 -10.08
C LEU A 108 9.83 -4.20 -10.14
N ALA A 109 10.77 -3.31 -10.41
CA ALA A 109 10.52 -1.90 -10.66
C ALA A 109 10.04 -1.73 -12.11
N ILE A 110 8.89 -1.11 -12.31
CA ILE A 110 8.23 -0.96 -13.62
C ILE A 110 8.21 0.51 -13.99
N ASP A 111 8.71 0.81 -15.18
CA ASP A 111 8.69 2.15 -15.75
C ASP A 111 7.31 2.79 -15.69
N HIS A 112 7.25 4.04 -15.24
CA HIS A 112 5.99 4.77 -15.02
C HIS A 112 5.16 4.87 -16.30
N GLN A 113 5.80 5.14 -17.45
CA GLN A 113 5.12 5.24 -18.74
C GLN A 113 4.47 3.91 -19.16
N LYS A 114 5.08 2.76 -18.79
CA LYS A 114 4.49 1.44 -19.07
C LYS A 114 3.19 1.24 -18.30
N ILE A 115 3.16 1.67 -17.06
CA ILE A 115 1.95 1.62 -16.22
C ILE A 115 0.88 2.55 -16.79
N GLU A 116 1.22 3.81 -17.05
CA GLU A 116 0.26 4.78 -17.60
C GLU A 116 -0.32 4.33 -18.94
N ASN A 117 0.53 3.86 -19.86
CA ASN A 117 0.07 3.35 -21.15
C ASN A 117 -0.90 2.17 -21.01
N THR A 118 -0.62 1.26 -20.07
CA THR A 118 -1.50 0.11 -19.84
C THR A 118 -2.84 0.54 -19.23
N LEU A 119 -2.83 1.45 -18.26
CA LEU A 119 -4.04 2.00 -17.66
C LEU A 119 -4.89 2.78 -18.67
N SER A 120 -4.26 3.64 -19.46
CA SER A 120 -4.93 4.39 -20.54
C SER A 120 -5.56 3.44 -21.55
N PHE A 121 -4.83 2.42 -21.99
CA PHE A 121 -5.38 1.41 -22.90
C PHE A 121 -6.62 0.72 -22.32
N LEU A 122 -6.59 0.34 -21.03
CA LEU A 122 -7.75 -0.28 -20.39
C LEU A 122 -8.94 0.69 -20.31
N ASN A 123 -8.69 1.94 -19.91
CA ASN A 123 -9.75 2.94 -19.75
C ASN A 123 -10.36 3.37 -21.09
N ASP A 124 -9.57 3.41 -22.16
CA ASP A 124 -10.05 3.79 -23.50
C ASP A 124 -10.78 2.66 -24.22
N LYS A 125 -10.28 1.42 -24.12
CA LYS A 125 -10.79 0.27 -24.88
C LYS A 125 -11.78 -0.59 -24.10
N TYR A 126 -11.68 -0.61 -22.80
CA TYR A 126 -12.47 -1.45 -21.89
C TYR A 126 -12.98 -0.63 -20.69
N PRO A 127 -13.67 0.50 -20.95
CA PRO A 127 -14.12 1.37 -19.86
C PRO A 127 -15.04 0.62 -18.89
N ARG A 128 -14.95 0.95 -17.62
CA ARG A 128 -15.87 0.44 -16.59
C ARG A 128 -17.21 1.15 -16.67
N MET A 129 -18.26 0.52 -16.21
CA MET A 129 -19.58 1.15 -16.10
C MET A 129 -19.56 2.20 -14.96
N GLY A 130 -20.03 3.41 -15.26
CA GLY A 130 -20.03 4.53 -14.31
C GLY A 130 -18.79 5.43 -14.43
N ASP A 131 -18.53 6.23 -13.41
CA ASP A 131 -17.37 7.15 -13.37
C ASP A 131 -16.08 6.48 -12.85
N ASP A 132 -16.07 5.15 -12.74
CA ASP A 132 -14.92 4.38 -12.27
C ASP A 132 -13.89 4.17 -13.38
N TYR A 133 -12.61 4.39 -13.05
CA TYR A 133 -11.47 4.11 -13.93
C TYR A 133 -10.68 2.90 -13.47
N TRP A 134 -10.10 2.16 -14.42
CA TRP A 134 -9.09 1.16 -14.11
C TRP A 134 -7.88 1.82 -13.47
N ASN A 135 -7.54 1.43 -12.24
CA ASN A 135 -6.39 1.91 -11.51
C ASN A 135 -5.99 0.89 -10.44
N PHE A 136 -4.78 1.04 -9.88
CA PHE A 136 -4.39 0.24 -8.73
C PHE A 136 -5.18 0.64 -7.48
N SER A 137 -5.65 -0.36 -6.73
CA SER A 137 -6.28 -0.14 -5.43
C SER A 137 -5.25 0.31 -4.40
N LYS A 138 -5.56 1.39 -3.68
CA LYS A 138 -4.69 1.90 -2.60
C LYS A 138 -4.83 1.09 -1.30
N ASN A 139 -5.88 0.29 -1.19
CA ASN A 139 -6.19 -0.46 0.02
C ASN A 139 -5.66 -1.89 -0.05
N ASN A 140 -5.64 -2.49 -1.24
CA ASN A 140 -5.24 -3.87 -1.49
C ASN A 140 -3.82 -3.96 -2.08
N TYR A 141 -2.85 -3.33 -1.40
CA TYR A 141 -1.45 -3.35 -1.83
C TYR A 141 -0.69 -4.61 -1.40
N HIS A 142 -1.18 -5.39 -0.44
CA HIS A 142 -0.63 -6.66 0.03
C HIS A 142 -1.66 -7.77 -0.19
N PHE A 143 -1.30 -8.80 -0.94
CA PHE A 143 -2.20 -9.90 -1.29
C PHE A 143 -1.44 -11.20 -1.57
N GLN A 144 -2.16 -12.33 -1.50
CA GLN A 144 -1.67 -13.63 -1.91
C GLN A 144 -1.69 -13.78 -3.43
N ASN A 145 -0.64 -14.39 -3.99
CA ASN A 145 -0.55 -14.62 -5.42
C ASN A 145 -1.62 -15.58 -5.92
N SER A 146 -2.34 -15.17 -6.95
CA SER A 146 -3.08 -16.12 -7.80
C SER A 146 -2.10 -16.95 -8.62
N ILE A 147 -2.60 -18.03 -9.23
CA ILE A 147 -1.79 -18.89 -10.11
C ILE A 147 -1.29 -18.10 -11.33
N GLU A 148 -2.10 -17.19 -11.85
CA GLU A 148 -1.78 -16.36 -13.01
C GLU A 148 -0.65 -15.38 -12.67
N ILE A 149 -0.75 -14.66 -11.54
CA ILE A 149 0.27 -13.72 -11.08
C ILE A 149 1.58 -14.46 -10.79
N ALA A 150 1.55 -15.60 -10.11
CA ALA A 150 2.73 -16.39 -9.82
C ALA A 150 3.43 -16.87 -11.11
N ASN A 151 2.66 -17.35 -12.08
CA ASN A 151 3.22 -17.80 -13.37
C ASN A 151 3.83 -16.65 -14.17
N LEU A 152 3.19 -15.48 -14.19
CA LEU A 152 3.71 -14.29 -14.86
C LEU A 152 5.00 -13.78 -14.20
N LEU A 153 5.05 -13.71 -12.89
CA LEU A 153 6.27 -13.32 -12.16
C LEU A 153 7.40 -14.33 -12.43
N ASN A 154 7.13 -15.63 -12.38
CA ASN A 154 8.14 -16.66 -12.73
C ASN A 154 8.64 -16.51 -14.17
N LYS A 155 7.76 -16.21 -15.13
CA LYS A 155 8.12 -15.98 -16.52
C LYS A 155 8.97 -14.73 -16.69
N ILE A 156 8.62 -13.63 -16.01
CA ILE A 156 9.41 -12.38 -16.03
C ILE A 156 10.80 -12.62 -15.42
N ILE A 157 10.89 -13.33 -14.28
CA ILE A 157 12.19 -13.73 -13.68
C ILE A 157 13.05 -14.45 -14.71
N HIS A 158 12.47 -15.46 -15.40
CA HIS A 158 13.18 -16.23 -16.42
C HIS A 158 13.63 -15.34 -17.60
N ILE A 159 12.76 -14.48 -18.12
CA ILE A 159 13.10 -13.57 -19.23
C ILE A 159 14.24 -12.64 -18.82
N CYS A 160 14.14 -11.98 -17.66
CA CYS A 160 15.13 -11.02 -17.19
C CYS A 160 16.51 -11.66 -16.96
N SER A 161 16.54 -12.86 -16.39
CA SER A 161 17.78 -13.57 -16.04
C SER A 161 18.41 -14.35 -17.21
N SER A 162 17.74 -14.44 -18.36
CA SER A 162 18.20 -15.20 -19.53
C SER A 162 18.91 -14.33 -20.57
N SER A 163 19.55 -15.02 -21.54
CA SER A 163 20.16 -14.41 -22.73
C SER A 163 19.24 -14.48 -23.94
N LEU A 164 17.94 -14.53 -23.76
CA LEU A 164 16.97 -14.68 -24.86
C LEU A 164 17.04 -13.51 -25.84
N PRO A 165 16.98 -13.77 -27.17
CA PRO A 165 16.75 -12.74 -28.16
C PRO A 165 15.41 -12.04 -27.88
N LEU A 166 15.32 -10.74 -28.13
CA LEU A 166 14.09 -9.95 -27.97
C LEU A 166 13.51 -9.99 -26.55
N LYS A 167 14.35 -10.19 -25.50
CA LYS A 167 13.90 -10.27 -24.10
C LYS A 167 13.14 -9.02 -23.64
N ASP A 168 13.51 -7.83 -24.16
CA ASP A 168 12.82 -6.59 -23.86
C ASP A 168 11.36 -6.60 -24.38
N VAL A 169 11.13 -7.12 -25.58
CA VAL A 169 9.78 -7.26 -26.15
C VAL A 169 8.97 -8.27 -25.34
N LEU A 170 9.59 -9.42 -25.02
CA LEU A 170 8.93 -10.45 -24.22
C LEU A 170 8.59 -9.94 -22.82
N ALA A 171 9.49 -9.19 -22.19
CA ALA A 171 9.25 -8.56 -20.89
C ALA A 171 8.10 -7.54 -21.00
N ASP A 172 8.10 -6.68 -21.99
CA ASP A 172 7.08 -5.64 -22.16
C ASP A 172 5.67 -6.22 -22.28
N LEU A 173 5.48 -7.30 -23.05
CA LEU A 173 4.20 -8.00 -23.19
C LEU A 173 3.77 -8.63 -21.87
N ASN A 174 4.71 -9.29 -21.17
CA ASN A 174 4.38 -9.94 -19.89
C ASN A 174 4.15 -8.92 -18.76
N LEU A 175 4.80 -7.77 -18.78
CA LEU A 175 4.51 -6.66 -17.86
C LEU A 175 3.08 -6.14 -18.04
N GLN A 176 2.64 -5.96 -19.28
CA GLN A 176 1.27 -5.53 -19.55
C GLN A 176 0.25 -6.54 -19.02
N GLU A 177 0.47 -7.83 -19.27
CA GLU A 177 -0.37 -8.91 -18.76
C GLU A 177 -0.36 -8.95 -17.21
N LEU A 178 0.81 -8.77 -16.58
CA LEU A 178 0.95 -8.72 -15.11
C LEU A 178 0.16 -7.56 -14.51
N ILE A 179 0.28 -6.35 -15.08
CA ILE A 179 -0.45 -5.16 -14.62
C ILE A 179 -1.95 -5.40 -14.68
N VAL A 180 -2.45 -5.95 -15.80
CA VAL A 180 -3.88 -6.29 -15.97
C VAL A 180 -4.35 -7.29 -14.92
N ASN A 181 -3.59 -8.37 -14.70
CA ASN A 181 -3.95 -9.41 -13.72
C ASN A 181 -3.94 -8.89 -12.28
N ILE A 182 -2.98 -8.02 -11.92
CA ILE A 182 -2.94 -7.38 -10.60
C ILE A 182 -4.20 -6.51 -10.40
N ILE A 183 -4.52 -5.63 -11.36
CA ILE A 183 -5.70 -4.76 -11.28
C ILE A 183 -6.98 -5.58 -11.16
N GLN A 184 -7.12 -6.66 -11.93
CA GLN A 184 -8.29 -7.54 -11.84
C GLN A 184 -8.37 -8.25 -10.48
N SER A 185 -7.24 -8.71 -9.93
CA SER A 185 -7.19 -9.35 -8.62
C SER A 185 -7.57 -8.39 -7.50
N GLN A 186 -7.06 -7.16 -7.54
CA GLN A 186 -7.42 -6.12 -6.58
C GLN A 186 -8.90 -5.76 -6.64
N ASN A 187 -9.48 -5.65 -7.86
CA ASN A 187 -10.90 -5.37 -8.04
C ASN A 187 -11.79 -6.51 -7.54
N ARG A 188 -11.38 -7.77 -7.67
CA ARG A 188 -12.10 -8.90 -7.07
C ARG A 188 -12.10 -8.82 -5.55
N LEU A 189 -10.94 -8.51 -4.95
CA LEU A 189 -10.81 -8.32 -3.50
C LEU A 189 -11.68 -7.15 -3.01
N ASP A 190 -11.73 -6.04 -3.75
CA ASP A 190 -12.60 -4.91 -3.44
C ASP A 190 -14.08 -5.32 -3.53
N LEU A 191 -14.47 -6.09 -4.56
CA LEU A 191 -15.84 -6.60 -4.73
C LEU A 191 -16.19 -7.66 -3.68
N ASP A 192 -15.27 -8.55 -3.34
CA ASP A 192 -15.47 -9.55 -2.29
C ASP A 192 -15.63 -8.88 -0.94
N GLN A 193 -14.82 -7.87 -0.61
CA GLN A 193 -15.00 -7.03 0.58
C GLN A 193 -16.35 -6.30 0.57
N LEU A 194 -16.79 -5.79 -0.59
CA LEU A 194 -18.11 -5.17 -0.76
C LEU A 194 -19.25 -6.20 -0.71
N SER A 195 -19.04 -7.42 -1.20
CA SER A 195 -20.05 -8.50 -1.16
C SER A 195 -20.08 -9.17 0.21
N GLU A 196 -18.96 -9.29 0.90
CA GLU A 196 -18.92 -9.70 2.30
C GLU A 196 -19.61 -8.67 3.20
N THR A 197 -19.51 -7.38 2.89
CA THR A 197 -20.34 -6.34 3.53
C THR A 197 -21.83 -6.44 3.17
N LYS A 198 -22.19 -7.08 2.05
CA LYS A 198 -23.60 -7.35 1.67
C LYS A 198 -24.13 -8.71 2.08
N SER A 199 -23.26 -9.72 2.24
CA SER A 199 -23.66 -11.10 2.59
C SER A 199 -23.38 -11.49 4.03
N ASN A 200 -22.54 -10.72 4.75
CA ASN A 200 -22.31 -10.93 6.17
C ASN A 200 -23.32 -10.15 7.00
N THR A 201 -24.43 -10.76 7.30
CA THR A 201 -25.21 -10.49 8.52
C THR A 201 -24.38 -10.68 9.80
N ASN A 202 -23.10 -11.02 9.70
CA ASN A 202 -22.07 -11.09 10.74
C ASN A 202 -20.86 -10.17 10.53
N ALA A 203 -20.90 -9.23 9.56
CA ALA A 203 -19.90 -8.18 9.53
C ALA A 203 -20.01 -7.40 10.84
N SER A 204 -18.89 -7.24 11.56
CA SER A 204 -18.88 -6.43 12.79
C SER A 204 -19.59 -5.11 12.50
N PRO A 205 -20.66 -4.76 13.25
CA PRO A 205 -21.35 -3.49 13.05
C PRO A 205 -20.39 -2.30 13.10
N LEU A 206 -19.22 -2.50 13.70
CA LEU A 206 -18.18 -1.48 13.84
C LEU A 206 -17.37 -1.28 12.54
N ALA A 207 -17.17 -2.33 11.71
CA ALA A 207 -16.54 -2.19 10.40
C ALA A 207 -17.40 -1.34 9.45
N TYR A 208 -18.72 -1.53 9.47
CA TYR A 208 -19.65 -0.65 8.77
C TYR A 208 -19.53 0.81 9.24
N ILE A 209 -19.41 1.03 10.57
CA ILE A 209 -19.30 2.36 11.15
C ILE A 209 -18.02 3.08 10.72
N THR A 210 -16.88 2.40 10.65
CA THR A 210 -15.63 3.03 10.18
C THR A 210 -15.71 3.42 8.70
N GLY A 211 -16.35 2.60 7.87
CA GLY A 211 -16.67 2.94 6.47
C GLY A 211 -17.58 4.16 6.38
N PHE A 212 -18.65 4.20 7.18
CA PHE A 212 -19.55 5.35 7.25
C PHE A 212 -18.84 6.65 7.69
N ILE A 213 -17.97 6.58 8.71
CA ILE A 213 -17.16 7.73 9.14
C ILE A 213 -16.30 8.26 7.99
N LYS A 214 -15.59 7.39 7.28
CA LYS A 214 -14.72 7.78 6.16
C LYS A 214 -15.50 8.42 5.00
N ALA A 215 -16.67 7.89 4.68
CA ALA A 215 -17.52 8.39 3.60
C ALA A 215 -18.15 9.77 3.92
N ASN A 216 -18.32 10.10 5.21
CA ASN A 216 -18.97 11.34 5.65
C ASN A 216 -18.03 12.21 6.51
N ILE A 217 -16.72 12.12 6.28
CA ILE A 217 -15.70 12.71 7.15
C ILE A 217 -15.76 14.26 7.20
N ASN A 218 -16.29 14.88 6.18
CA ASN A 218 -16.50 16.32 6.07
C ASN A 218 -17.77 16.82 6.79
N GLU A 219 -18.59 15.90 7.32
CA GLU A 219 -19.81 16.24 8.04
C GLU A 219 -19.62 16.29 9.57
N ASP A 220 -20.65 16.80 10.28
CA ASP A 220 -20.72 16.75 11.73
C ASP A 220 -21.24 15.38 12.20
N ILE A 221 -20.32 14.43 12.38
CA ILE A 221 -20.64 13.06 12.76
C ILE A 221 -20.93 12.97 14.26
N LYS A 222 -22.19 12.75 14.62
CA LYS A 222 -22.63 12.60 16.02
C LYS A 222 -22.51 11.14 16.49
N LEU A 223 -21.97 10.93 17.68
CA LEU A 223 -21.83 9.59 18.28
C LEU A 223 -23.17 8.85 18.41
N GLY A 224 -24.28 9.59 18.62
CA GLY A 224 -25.61 9.00 18.64
C GLY A 224 -25.98 8.32 17.34
N VAL A 225 -25.75 8.99 16.22
CA VAL A 225 -26.00 8.43 14.87
C VAL A 225 -25.16 7.17 14.63
N LEU A 226 -23.89 7.17 15.05
CA LEU A 226 -23.01 6.01 14.90
C LEU A 226 -23.49 4.82 15.75
N SER A 227 -23.91 5.06 16.99
CA SER A 227 -24.41 3.98 17.87
C SER A 227 -25.72 3.40 17.34
N GLU A 228 -26.64 4.22 16.81
CA GLU A 228 -27.88 3.77 16.17
C GLU A 228 -27.58 2.92 14.93
N LYS A 229 -26.69 3.39 14.05
CA LYS A 229 -26.25 2.63 12.86
C LYS A 229 -25.55 1.31 13.20
N ALA A 230 -24.87 1.25 14.36
CA ALA A 230 -24.28 0.01 14.87
C ALA A 230 -25.31 -0.90 15.57
N CYS A 231 -26.56 -0.49 15.69
CA CYS A 231 -27.59 -1.18 16.48
C CYS A 231 -27.16 -1.42 17.94
N MET A 232 -26.46 -0.45 18.55
CA MET A 232 -25.91 -0.55 19.91
C MET A 232 -26.33 0.65 20.77
N SER A 233 -26.40 0.44 22.10
CA SER A 233 -26.44 1.58 23.01
C SER A 233 -25.14 2.39 22.92
N LYS A 234 -25.18 3.70 23.20
CA LYS A 234 -24.00 4.57 23.19
C LYS A 234 -22.84 4.02 24.04
N ALA A 235 -23.15 3.48 25.21
CA ALA A 235 -22.15 2.91 26.13
C ALA A 235 -21.53 1.61 25.57
N THR A 236 -22.35 0.74 24.99
CA THR A 236 -21.89 -0.50 24.35
C THR A 236 -21.03 -0.18 23.12
N PHE A 237 -21.51 0.72 22.25
CA PHE A 237 -20.80 1.18 21.08
C PHE A 237 -19.42 1.74 21.43
N TYR A 238 -19.33 2.64 22.41
CA TYR A 238 -18.06 3.22 22.85
C TYR A 238 -17.07 2.16 23.32
N ARG A 239 -17.51 1.21 24.18
CA ARG A 239 -16.65 0.14 24.71
C ARG A 239 -16.19 -0.83 23.62
N SER A 240 -17.11 -1.27 22.77
CA SER A 240 -16.82 -2.20 21.68
C SER A 240 -15.89 -1.58 20.67
N PHE A 241 -16.11 -0.33 20.27
CA PHE A 241 -15.26 0.40 19.35
C PHE A 241 -13.83 0.57 19.91
N LYS A 242 -13.72 1.01 21.18
CA LYS A 242 -12.40 1.15 21.82
C LYS A 242 -11.68 -0.20 21.99
N LYS A 243 -12.41 -1.29 22.23
CA LYS A 243 -11.83 -2.64 22.32
C LYS A 243 -11.29 -3.12 20.97
N GLU A 244 -12.01 -2.84 19.87
CA GLU A 244 -11.67 -3.32 18.54
C GLU A 244 -10.60 -2.46 17.85
N TYR A 245 -10.70 -1.12 17.99
CA TYR A 245 -9.79 -0.17 17.31
C TYR A 245 -8.72 0.45 18.21
N GLY A 246 -8.71 0.14 19.51
CA GLY A 246 -7.74 0.66 20.47
C GLY A 246 -7.96 2.12 20.92
N ILE A 247 -8.75 2.90 20.16
CA ILE A 247 -9.06 4.32 20.41
C ILE A 247 -10.57 4.54 20.46
N SER A 248 -10.99 5.67 21.04
CA SER A 248 -12.42 6.01 21.08
C SER A 248 -12.96 6.40 19.69
N PRO A 249 -14.29 6.27 19.46
CA PRO A 249 -14.89 6.71 18.21
C PRO A 249 -14.60 8.17 17.84
N LEU A 250 -14.56 9.06 18.83
CA LEU A 250 -14.25 10.47 18.62
C LEU A 250 -12.80 10.68 18.22
N GLU A 251 -11.87 10.00 18.88
CA GLU A 251 -10.44 10.01 18.49
C GLU A 251 -10.23 9.46 17.08
N TYR A 252 -10.97 8.42 16.71
CA TYR A 252 -10.95 7.87 15.36
C TYR A 252 -11.43 8.89 14.31
N ILE A 253 -12.59 9.56 14.55
CA ILE A 253 -13.09 10.63 13.66
C ILE A 253 -12.05 11.74 13.52
N ILE A 254 -11.49 12.21 14.63
CA ILE A 254 -10.47 13.26 14.61
C ILE A 254 -9.24 12.81 13.82
N SER A 255 -8.76 11.60 14.01
CA SER A 255 -7.60 11.08 13.27
C SER A 255 -7.84 11.04 11.77
N GLU A 256 -9.01 10.60 11.32
CA GLU A 256 -9.37 10.58 9.89
C GLU A 256 -9.52 12.01 9.32
N LYS A 257 -10.09 12.96 10.09
CA LYS A 257 -10.15 14.39 9.70
C LYS A 257 -8.74 15.00 9.57
N ILE A 258 -7.81 14.68 10.46
CA ILE A 258 -6.43 15.16 10.37
C ILE A 258 -5.70 14.53 9.18
N LYS A 259 -5.93 13.26 8.87
CA LYS A 259 -5.39 12.63 7.65
C LYS A 259 -5.87 13.33 6.37
N LEU A 260 -7.17 13.67 6.30
CA LEU A 260 -7.72 14.45 5.19
C LEU A 260 -7.07 15.84 5.14
N ALA A 261 -6.94 16.52 6.27
CA ALA A 261 -6.31 17.85 6.36
C ALA A 261 -4.86 17.83 5.83
N LYS A 262 -4.08 16.81 6.17
CA LYS A 262 -2.70 16.64 5.65
C LYS A 262 -2.67 16.54 4.13
N LYS A 263 -3.62 15.82 3.51
CA LYS A 263 -3.75 15.73 2.05
C LYS A 263 -4.10 17.08 1.42
N LEU A 264 -5.06 17.81 2.01
CA LEU A 264 -5.48 19.11 1.50
C LEU A 264 -4.41 20.18 1.68
N LEU A 265 -3.64 20.16 2.78
CA LEU A 265 -2.50 21.06 3.02
C LEU A 265 -1.33 20.82 2.05
N ALA A 266 -1.29 19.69 1.37
CA ALA A 266 -0.32 19.42 0.31
C ALA A 266 -0.56 20.22 -0.98
N ASP A 267 -1.69 20.91 -1.13
CA ASP A 267 -1.91 21.91 -2.18
C ASP A 267 -1.65 23.31 -1.61
N PRO A 268 -0.66 24.09 -2.15
CA PRO A 268 -0.33 25.42 -1.66
C PRO A 268 -1.45 26.46 -1.88
N LYS A 269 -2.44 26.16 -2.71
CA LYS A 269 -3.60 27.03 -2.96
C LYS A 269 -4.61 26.98 -1.80
N ASN A 270 -4.59 25.90 -1.02
CA ASN A 270 -5.52 25.72 0.08
C ASN A 270 -5.13 26.57 1.29
N THR A 271 -6.06 27.37 1.77
CA THR A 271 -5.90 28.14 3.00
C THR A 271 -6.20 27.27 4.22
N LEU A 272 -5.61 27.58 5.37
CA LEU A 272 -5.91 26.86 6.61
C LEU A 272 -7.41 26.90 6.96
N LYS A 273 -8.09 27.99 6.59
CA LYS A 273 -9.52 28.15 6.81
C LYS A 273 -10.32 27.22 5.90
N SER A 274 -10.01 27.15 4.60
CA SER A 274 -10.70 26.23 3.69
C SER A 274 -10.49 24.78 4.10
N VAL A 275 -9.25 24.38 4.41
CA VAL A 275 -8.92 23.03 4.88
C VAL A 275 -9.70 22.64 6.13
N ALA A 276 -9.79 23.55 7.13
CA ALA A 276 -10.56 23.27 8.34
C ALA A 276 -12.04 22.95 8.01
N PHE A 277 -12.67 23.78 7.17
CA PHE A 277 -14.08 23.58 6.81
C PHE A 277 -14.28 22.31 5.93
N GLU A 278 -13.41 22.06 4.96
CA GLU A 278 -13.46 20.86 4.12
C GLU A 278 -13.27 19.56 4.92
N CYS A 279 -12.54 19.62 6.05
CA CYS A 279 -12.43 18.53 7.00
C CYS A 279 -13.60 18.47 8.01
N GLY A 280 -14.64 19.31 7.86
CA GLY A 280 -15.80 19.35 8.74
C GLY A 280 -15.49 19.89 10.15
N PHE A 281 -14.55 20.82 10.28
CA PHE A 281 -14.36 21.59 11.50
C PHE A 281 -15.08 22.94 11.39
N HIS A 282 -15.94 23.26 12.36
CA HIS A 282 -16.66 24.53 12.40
C HIS A 282 -15.84 25.68 13.01
N ASP A 283 -14.74 25.38 13.69
CA ASP A 283 -13.83 26.35 14.31
C ASP A 283 -12.38 26.06 13.91
N VAL A 284 -11.79 27.03 13.23
CA VAL A 284 -10.40 26.96 12.75
C VAL A 284 -9.40 26.86 13.91
N ASN A 285 -9.66 27.56 15.03
CA ASN A 285 -8.79 27.52 16.20
C ASN A 285 -8.81 26.14 16.87
N TYR A 286 -9.98 25.51 16.90
CA TYR A 286 -10.13 24.14 17.38
C TYR A 286 -9.39 23.16 16.47
N PHE A 287 -9.52 23.29 15.16
CA PHE A 287 -8.74 22.52 14.18
C PHE A 287 -7.24 22.65 14.41
N VAL A 288 -6.71 23.90 14.52
CA VAL A 288 -5.29 24.15 14.72
C VAL A 288 -4.77 23.48 16.00
N ARG A 289 -5.52 23.57 17.10
CA ARG A 289 -5.17 22.93 18.37
C ARG A 289 -5.13 21.38 18.24
N LEU A 290 -6.13 20.80 17.61
CA LEU A 290 -6.19 19.35 17.41
C LEU A 290 -5.06 18.85 16.47
N PHE A 291 -4.85 19.55 15.36
CA PHE A 291 -3.79 19.23 14.44
C PHE A 291 -2.42 19.27 15.15
N LYS A 292 -2.14 20.35 15.90
CA LYS A 292 -0.89 20.45 16.69
C LYS A 292 -0.77 19.35 17.74
N LYS A 293 -1.88 18.96 18.37
CA LYS A 293 -1.88 17.86 19.34
C LYS A 293 -1.52 16.51 18.69
N MET A 294 -2.00 16.27 17.46
CA MET A 294 -1.80 15.00 16.74
C MET A 294 -0.45 14.93 16.03
N GLU A 295 -0.01 16.03 15.41
CA GLU A 295 1.17 16.08 14.53
C GLU A 295 2.37 16.80 15.19
N SER A 296 2.23 17.29 16.43
CA SER A 296 3.24 18.06 17.20
C SER A 296 3.63 19.42 16.60
N ILE A 297 3.15 19.77 15.42
CA ILE A 297 3.35 21.05 14.72
C ILE A 297 2.01 21.63 14.28
N THR A 298 1.96 22.95 14.03
CA THR A 298 0.74 23.58 13.54
C THR A 298 0.49 23.26 12.06
N PRO A 299 -0.78 23.32 11.56
CA PRO A 299 -1.06 23.11 10.14
C PRO A 299 -0.28 24.05 9.22
N GLY A 300 -0.06 25.31 9.65
CA GLY A 300 0.76 26.26 8.88
C GLY A 300 2.23 25.89 8.83
N GLN A 301 2.79 25.41 9.94
CA GLN A 301 4.16 24.86 9.96
C GLN A 301 4.27 23.61 9.10
N TYR A 302 3.26 22.73 9.16
CA TYR A 302 3.21 21.53 8.31
C TYR A 302 3.22 21.90 6.83
N GLN A 303 2.39 22.86 6.42
CA GLN A 303 2.36 23.38 5.04
C GLN A 303 3.69 24.02 4.64
N GLN A 304 4.32 24.79 5.52
CA GLN A 304 5.64 25.37 5.27
C GLN A 304 6.74 24.32 5.10
N LEU A 305 6.70 23.22 5.85
CA LEU A 305 7.66 22.12 5.69
C LEU A 305 7.52 21.44 4.33
N LEU A 306 6.30 21.28 3.83
CA LEU A 306 6.06 20.69 2.51
C LEU A 306 6.59 21.57 1.36
N PHE A 307 6.50 22.91 1.51
CA PHE A 307 6.85 23.84 0.42
C PHE A 307 8.15 24.63 0.69
N GLY A 308 8.64 24.66 1.93
CA GLY A 308 9.88 25.36 2.30
C GLY A 308 11.13 24.70 1.75
N ALA A 309 11.08 23.42 1.43
CA ALA A 309 12.16 22.69 0.78
C ALA A 309 12.33 23.06 -0.72
N THR A 310 11.27 23.62 -1.35
CA THR A 310 11.26 23.97 -2.80
C THR A 310 11.76 25.40 -3.10
N ARG A 311 12.08 26.22 -2.08
CA ARG A 311 12.56 27.60 -2.26
C ARG A 311 14.07 27.79 -2.06
N LYS A 312 14.85 26.70 -1.95
CA LYS A 312 16.31 26.74 -1.85
C LYS A 312 16.96 25.87 -2.96
N ALA A 313 16.53 26.03 -4.17
CA ALA A 313 17.24 25.52 -5.36
C ALA A 313 17.25 26.64 -6.42
#